data_e8a6adc0f977ad453f8bcd43d272c35a
#
_entry.id   e8a6adc0f977ad453f8bcd43d272c35a
#
_cell.length_a   1.000
_cell.length_b   1.000
_cell.length_c   1.000
_cell.angle_alpha   90.00
_cell.angle_beta   90.00
_cell.angle_gamma   90.00
#
_symmetry.space_group_name_H-M   'P 1'
#
loop_
_entity.id
_entity.type
_entity.pdbx_description
1 polymer ?
#
loop_
_entity_poly.entity_id
_entity_poly.type
_entity_poly.pdbx_seq_one_letter_code
_entity_poly.pdbx_strand_id
1 'polypeptide(L)'
;MFTKIHPTKRKILDKALELFNENGLANVTLRQIALELEISQGNLNYHFKKKEELIEFLYFELFQQGEENEREIRNFTIWDFLQSYIAGMEQLYTYRFLLLDMEQVFREVPSLRDHFISISKFRDEAYTKAYLLGAACGVFKPLKKEELKIWVETIRLLGDSWITHAHRYGITEKAAVFENHLGYFEHWLRNYYMETTKAELNKR
;
A
#
# COMPACT_ATOMS: atom_id res chain seq x y z
N MET A 1 -16.75 9.58 -5.15
CA MET A 1 -17.85 9.92 -4.21
C MET A 1 -18.50 8.60 -3.77
N PHE A 2 -18.09 8.03 -2.64
CA PHE A 2 -18.74 6.82 -2.15
C PHE A 2 -20.17 7.14 -1.72
N THR A 3 -21.15 6.60 -2.42
CA THR A 3 -22.49 6.45 -1.89
C THR A 3 -22.38 5.75 -0.54
N LYS A 4 -23.04 6.26 0.49
CA LYS A 4 -23.03 5.74 1.86
C LYS A 4 -23.28 4.22 1.83
N ILE A 5 -22.22 3.44 2.06
CA ILE A 5 -22.26 1.97 2.02
C ILE A 5 -23.26 1.49 3.06
N HIS A 6 -24.13 0.54 2.70
CA HIS A 6 -25.07 -0.05 3.65
C HIS A 6 -24.29 -0.65 4.86
N PRO A 7 -24.74 -0.42 6.11
CA PRO A 7 -24.00 -0.86 7.30
C PRO A 7 -23.65 -2.34 7.31
N THR A 8 -24.57 -3.21 6.88
CA THR A 8 -24.32 -4.65 6.76
C THR A 8 -23.23 -4.97 5.73
N LYS A 9 -23.27 -4.28 4.58
CA LYS A 9 -22.25 -4.43 3.54
C LYS A 9 -20.87 -4.06 4.07
N ARG A 10 -20.75 -2.97 4.88
CA ARG A 10 -19.49 -2.57 5.52
C ARG A 10 -19.00 -3.64 6.50
N LYS A 11 -19.88 -4.16 7.36
CA LYS A 11 -19.51 -5.23 8.29
C LYS A 11 -18.97 -6.48 7.57
N ILE A 12 -19.58 -6.85 6.44
CA ILE A 12 -19.11 -7.98 5.63
C ILE A 12 -17.71 -7.71 5.06
N LEU A 13 -17.46 -6.51 4.55
CA LEU A 13 -16.15 -6.11 4.03
C LEU A 13 -15.07 -6.09 5.12
N ASP A 14 -15.38 -5.54 6.29
CA ASP A 14 -14.45 -5.47 7.43
C ASP A 14 -14.07 -6.87 7.90
N LYS A 15 -15.05 -7.79 8.03
CA LYS A 15 -14.78 -9.17 8.42
C LYS A 15 -14.04 -9.95 7.31
N ALA A 16 -14.36 -9.71 6.05
CA ALA A 16 -13.63 -10.30 4.94
C ALA A 16 -12.16 -9.86 4.94
N LEU A 17 -11.89 -8.56 5.14
CA LEU A 17 -10.53 -8.01 5.23
C LEU A 17 -9.74 -8.63 6.38
N GLU A 18 -10.36 -8.74 7.56
CA GLU A 18 -9.77 -9.40 8.74
C GLU A 18 -9.37 -10.84 8.40
N LEU A 19 -10.32 -11.66 7.93
CA LEU A 19 -10.10 -13.07 7.63
C LEU A 19 -9.08 -13.29 6.49
N PHE A 20 -9.13 -12.48 5.43
CA PHE A 20 -8.13 -12.56 4.36
C PHE A 20 -6.72 -12.25 4.87
N ASN A 21 -6.59 -11.26 5.74
CA ASN A 21 -5.31 -10.89 6.36
C ASN A 21 -4.76 -11.96 7.32
N GLU A 22 -5.62 -12.71 8.00
CA GLU A 22 -5.24 -13.70 9.01
C GLU A 22 -5.01 -15.08 8.39
N ASN A 23 -5.90 -15.49 7.49
CA ASN A 23 -5.95 -16.87 7.01
C ASN A 23 -5.45 -17.02 5.56
N GLY A 24 -5.18 -15.92 4.88
CA GLY A 24 -4.88 -15.91 3.44
C GLY A 24 -6.13 -16.06 2.57
N LEU A 25 -6.05 -15.54 1.36
CA LEU A 25 -7.19 -15.48 0.44
C LEU A 25 -7.75 -16.86 0.07
N ALA A 26 -6.88 -17.88 -0.11
CA ALA A 26 -7.27 -19.22 -0.52
C ALA A 26 -8.16 -19.94 0.51
N ASN A 27 -7.95 -19.65 1.79
CA ASN A 27 -8.57 -20.37 2.89
C ASN A 27 -9.89 -19.76 3.38
N VAL A 28 -10.33 -18.65 2.81
CA VAL A 28 -11.54 -17.93 3.23
C VAL A 28 -12.67 -18.08 2.21
N THR A 29 -13.85 -18.44 2.70
CA THR A 29 -15.07 -18.60 1.92
C THR A 29 -16.18 -17.65 2.39
N LEU A 30 -17.14 -17.34 1.52
CA LEU A 30 -18.33 -16.55 1.91
C LEU A 30 -19.09 -17.19 3.09
N ARG A 31 -19.11 -18.54 3.17
CA ARG A 31 -19.77 -19.23 4.27
C ARG A 31 -19.06 -18.99 5.60
N GLN A 32 -17.74 -18.99 5.64
CA GLN A 32 -16.99 -18.67 6.86
C GLN A 32 -17.24 -17.21 7.28
N ILE A 33 -17.23 -16.25 6.35
CA ILE A 33 -17.53 -14.84 6.65
C ILE A 33 -18.93 -14.70 7.24
N ALA A 34 -19.94 -15.39 6.68
CA ALA A 34 -21.29 -15.37 7.20
C ALA A 34 -21.40 -15.97 8.60
N LEU A 35 -20.66 -17.06 8.87
CA LEU A 35 -20.60 -17.71 10.17
C LEU A 35 -20.00 -16.80 11.24
N GLU A 36 -18.85 -16.16 10.94
CA GLU A 36 -18.16 -15.23 11.84
C GLU A 36 -18.99 -13.96 12.16
N LEU A 37 -19.87 -13.58 11.25
CA LEU A 37 -20.80 -12.44 11.44
C LEU A 37 -22.13 -12.85 12.07
N GLU A 38 -22.33 -14.13 12.33
CA GLU A 38 -23.63 -14.68 12.82
C GLU A 38 -24.82 -14.31 11.93
N ILE A 39 -24.60 -14.21 10.61
CA ILE A 39 -25.65 -13.94 9.62
C ILE A 39 -25.92 -15.16 8.74
N SER A 40 -27.11 -15.24 8.16
CA SER A 40 -27.43 -16.30 7.21
C SER A 40 -26.62 -16.12 5.91
N GLN A 41 -26.28 -17.25 5.27
CA GLN A 41 -25.63 -17.24 3.94
C GLN A 41 -26.46 -16.46 2.92
N GLY A 42 -27.81 -16.50 3.00
CA GLY A 42 -28.71 -15.75 2.14
C GLY A 42 -28.57 -14.23 2.33
N ASN A 43 -28.39 -13.78 3.57
CA ASN A 43 -28.16 -12.36 3.87
C ASN A 43 -26.80 -11.91 3.30
N LEU A 44 -25.74 -12.69 3.46
CA LEU A 44 -24.44 -12.36 2.86
C LEU A 44 -24.55 -12.33 1.34
N ASN A 45 -25.18 -13.35 0.71
CA ASN A 45 -25.31 -13.44 -0.74
C ASN A 45 -26.20 -12.33 -1.36
N TYR A 46 -27.05 -11.69 -0.56
CA TYR A 46 -27.76 -10.49 -0.97
C TYR A 46 -26.82 -9.32 -1.25
N HIS A 47 -25.75 -9.18 -0.46
CA HIS A 47 -24.76 -8.12 -0.59
C HIS A 47 -23.60 -8.47 -1.53
N PHE A 48 -23.14 -9.72 -1.48
CA PHE A 48 -22.01 -10.23 -2.27
C PHE A 48 -22.30 -11.65 -2.72
N LYS A 49 -22.43 -11.86 -4.02
CA LYS A 49 -22.74 -13.17 -4.60
C LYS A 49 -21.51 -14.07 -4.72
N LYS A 50 -20.32 -13.47 -4.83
CA LYS A 50 -19.06 -14.15 -5.07
C LYS A 50 -17.95 -13.52 -4.21
N LYS A 51 -16.92 -14.31 -3.91
CA LYS A 51 -15.72 -13.86 -3.17
C LYS A 51 -14.98 -12.79 -3.97
N GLU A 52 -14.94 -12.90 -5.28
CA GLU A 52 -14.31 -11.96 -6.21
C GLU A 52 -14.87 -10.54 -6.07
N GLU A 53 -16.15 -10.38 -5.76
CA GLU A 53 -16.77 -9.08 -5.52
C GLU A 53 -16.23 -8.41 -4.24
N LEU A 54 -15.90 -9.20 -3.19
CA LEU A 54 -15.26 -8.72 -1.98
C LEU A 54 -13.82 -8.28 -2.26
N ILE A 55 -13.07 -9.09 -3.01
CA ILE A 55 -11.69 -8.81 -3.40
C ILE A 55 -11.64 -7.51 -4.21
N GLU A 56 -12.46 -7.41 -5.22
CA GLU A 56 -12.54 -6.24 -6.10
C GLU A 56 -12.86 -4.97 -5.30
N PHE A 57 -13.85 -5.05 -4.39
CA PHE A 57 -14.22 -3.91 -3.56
C PHE A 57 -13.08 -3.46 -2.65
N LEU A 58 -12.45 -4.38 -1.92
CA LEU A 58 -11.33 -4.09 -1.02
C LEU A 58 -10.10 -3.58 -1.77
N TYR A 59 -9.86 -4.10 -2.97
CA TYR A 59 -8.80 -3.62 -3.85
C TYR A 59 -9.02 -2.16 -4.25
N PHE A 60 -10.21 -1.79 -4.74
CA PHE A 60 -10.49 -0.40 -5.10
C PHE A 60 -10.52 0.53 -3.89
N GLU A 61 -10.97 0.05 -2.73
CA GLU A 61 -10.94 0.84 -1.49
C GLU A 61 -9.50 1.21 -1.10
N LEU A 62 -8.54 0.29 -1.23
CA LEU A 62 -7.12 0.58 -1.01
C LEU A 62 -6.63 1.72 -1.92
N PHE A 63 -6.91 1.65 -3.21
CA PHE A 63 -6.34 2.60 -4.18
C PHE A 63 -7.05 3.95 -4.23
N GLN A 64 -8.33 4.05 -3.85
CA GLN A 64 -9.05 5.33 -3.85
C GLN A 64 -8.62 6.28 -2.73
N GLN A 65 -8.14 5.77 -1.61
CA GLN A 65 -7.66 6.61 -0.49
C GLN A 65 -6.36 7.36 -0.83
N GLY A 66 -5.61 6.92 -1.84
CA GLY A 66 -4.36 7.55 -2.26
C GLY A 66 -4.53 8.83 -3.10
N GLU A 67 -5.69 9.04 -3.71
CA GLU A 67 -5.93 10.17 -4.64
C GLU A 67 -6.23 11.51 -3.94
N GLU A 68 -6.59 11.52 -2.66
CA GLU A 68 -7.09 12.73 -1.96
C GLU A 68 -6.00 13.64 -1.38
N ASN A 69 -4.71 13.35 -1.56
CA ASN A 69 -3.62 14.05 -0.85
C ASN A 69 -2.69 14.91 -1.73
N GLU A 70 -3.15 15.50 -2.84
CA GLU A 70 -2.39 16.56 -3.51
C GLU A 70 -2.45 17.88 -2.71
N ARG A 71 -1.58 18.01 -1.69
CA ARG A 71 -1.33 19.29 -1.03
C ARG A 71 -0.30 20.07 -1.85
N GLU A 72 -0.56 21.37 -2.10
CA GLU A 72 0.48 22.31 -2.55
C GLU A 72 1.57 22.41 -1.47
N ILE A 73 2.63 21.60 -1.60
CA ILE A 73 3.75 21.64 -0.66
C ILE A 73 4.73 22.69 -1.15
N ARG A 74 4.71 23.87 -0.53
CA ARG A 74 5.64 24.98 -0.86
C ARG A 74 7.02 24.82 -0.21
N ASN A 75 7.10 24.10 0.91
CA ASN A 75 8.34 23.85 1.66
C ASN A 75 8.43 22.35 1.98
N PHE A 76 8.91 21.56 1.02
CA PHE A 76 9.07 20.13 1.17
C PHE A 76 10.31 19.81 2.03
N THR A 77 10.11 19.00 3.07
CA THR A 77 11.16 18.53 3.95
C THR A 77 11.32 17.01 3.85
N ILE A 78 12.42 16.49 4.36
CA ILE A 78 12.60 15.03 4.46
C ILE A 78 11.53 14.39 5.34
N TRP A 79 11.04 15.09 6.34
CA TRP A 79 9.97 14.59 7.23
C TRP A 79 8.65 14.45 6.53
N ASP A 80 8.30 15.38 5.62
CA ASP A 80 7.08 15.29 4.79
C ASP A 80 7.14 14.06 3.90
N PHE A 81 8.32 13.77 3.32
CA PHE A 81 8.54 12.59 2.50
C PHE A 81 8.38 11.30 3.32
N LEU A 82 9.08 11.20 4.46
CA LEU A 82 9.03 10.00 5.31
C LEU A 82 7.63 9.77 5.90
N GLN A 83 6.94 10.82 6.34
CA GLN A 83 5.57 10.71 6.85
C GLN A 83 4.61 10.22 5.77
N SER A 84 4.70 10.74 4.56
CA SER A 84 3.87 10.29 3.43
C SER A 84 4.16 8.81 3.08
N TYR A 85 5.43 8.41 3.12
CA TYR A 85 5.83 7.04 2.89
C TYR A 85 5.29 6.09 3.96
N ILE A 86 5.42 6.44 5.24
CA ILE A 86 4.90 5.67 6.37
C ILE A 86 3.36 5.56 6.31
N ALA A 87 2.67 6.64 5.96
CA ALA A 87 1.22 6.61 5.79
C ALA A 87 0.79 5.64 4.68
N GLY A 88 1.53 5.60 3.57
CA GLY A 88 1.34 4.60 2.51
C GLY A 88 1.59 3.17 3.00
N MET A 89 2.62 2.95 3.81
CA MET A 89 2.89 1.64 4.43
C MET A 89 1.73 1.19 5.33
N GLU A 90 1.20 2.07 6.18
CA GLU A 90 0.07 1.78 7.06
C GLU A 90 -1.16 1.35 6.26
N GLN A 91 -1.44 2.06 5.19
CA GLN A 91 -2.54 1.74 4.29
C GLN A 91 -2.33 0.37 3.63
N LEU A 92 -1.15 0.12 3.05
CA LEU A 92 -0.82 -1.17 2.43
C LEU A 92 -0.88 -2.32 3.44
N TYR A 93 -0.42 -2.11 4.68
CA TYR A 93 -0.46 -3.13 5.71
C TYR A 93 -1.89 -3.48 6.14
N THR A 94 -2.80 -2.52 6.13
CA THR A 94 -4.23 -2.74 6.39
C THR A 94 -4.82 -3.73 5.40
N TYR A 95 -4.42 -3.66 4.13
CA TYR A 95 -4.86 -4.55 3.04
C TYR A 95 -3.78 -5.56 2.64
N ARG A 96 -2.94 -6.02 3.60
CA ARG A 96 -1.74 -6.83 3.32
C ARG A 96 -2.00 -8.13 2.58
N PHE A 97 -3.19 -8.70 2.68
CA PHE A 97 -3.56 -9.89 1.92
C PHE A 97 -3.41 -9.68 0.40
N LEU A 98 -3.68 -8.44 -0.09
CA LEU A 98 -3.49 -8.12 -1.50
C LEU A 98 -2.03 -8.26 -1.92
N LEU A 99 -1.07 -7.81 -1.08
CA LEU A 99 0.36 -7.92 -1.40
C LEU A 99 0.87 -9.35 -1.22
N LEU A 100 0.34 -10.08 -0.24
CA LEU A 100 0.73 -11.46 0.03
C LEU A 100 0.22 -12.42 -1.06
N ASP A 101 -1.01 -12.20 -1.55
CA ASP A 101 -1.74 -13.09 -2.47
C ASP A 101 -1.98 -12.43 -3.85
N MET A 102 -1.20 -11.41 -4.25
CA MET A 102 -1.45 -10.60 -5.45
C MET A 102 -1.61 -11.43 -6.73
N GLU A 103 -0.80 -12.45 -6.92
CA GLU A 103 -0.93 -13.33 -8.09
C GLU A 103 -2.22 -14.15 -8.07
N GLN A 104 -2.72 -14.50 -6.89
CA GLN A 104 -4.02 -15.15 -6.74
C GLN A 104 -5.16 -14.16 -7.00
N VAL A 105 -5.06 -12.94 -6.48
CA VAL A 105 -6.03 -11.86 -6.76
C VAL A 105 -6.18 -11.66 -8.26
N PHE A 106 -5.08 -11.60 -9.01
CA PHE A 106 -5.10 -11.44 -10.47
C PHE A 106 -5.62 -12.67 -11.22
N ARG A 107 -5.52 -13.88 -10.65
CA ARG A 107 -6.15 -15.07 -11.21
C ARG A 107 -7.65 -15.10 -10.96
N GLU A 108 -8.10 -14.69 -9.78
CA GLU A 108 -9.53 -14.66 -9.42
C GLU A 108 -10.27 -13.48 -10.09
N VAL A 109 -9.60 -12.32 -10.23
CA VAL A 109 -10.16 -11.10 -10.83
C VAL A 109 -9.18 -10.51 -11.84
N PRO A 110 -9.10 -11.05 -13.08
CA PRO A 110 -8.09 -10.65 -14.08
C PRO A 110 -8.09 -9.16 -14.43
N SER A 111 -9.24 -8.47 -14.38
CA SER A 111 -9.37 -7.03 -14.66
C SER A 111 -8.54 -6.17 -13.71
N LEU A 112 -8.25 -6.67 -12.51
CA LEU A 112 -7.45 -5.92 -11.53
C LEU A 112 -5.97 -5.84 -11.92
N ARG A 113 -5.46 -6.77 -12.75
CA ARG A 113 -4.08 -6.71 -13.26
C ARG A 113 -3.87 -5.47 -14.13
N ASP A 114 -4.78 -5.20 -15.06
CA ASP A 114 -4.67 -4.04 -15.96
C ASP A 114 -4.79 -2.73 -15.19
N HIS A 115 -5.70 -2.70 -14.22
CA HIS A 115 -5.82 -1.56 -13.31
C HIS A 115 -4.54 -1.35 -12.47
N PHE A 116 -3.95 -2.42 -11.92
CA PHE A 116 -2.70 -2.34 -11.16
C PHE A 116 -1.54 -1.79 -12.00
N ILE A 117 -1.41 -2.23 -13.26
CA ILE A 117 -0.41 -1.69 -14.19
C ILE A 117 -0.65 -0.20 -14.45
N SER A 118 -1.90 0.22 -14.60
CA SER A 118 -2.25 1.63 -14.79
C SER A 118 -1.89 2.48 -13.57
N ILE A 119 -2.26 2.03 -12.37
CA ILE A 119 -1.92 2.69 -11.10
C ILE A 119 -0.42 2.75 -10.87
N SER A 120 0.34 1.72 -11.28
CA SER A 120 1.81 1.72 -11.15
C SER A 120 2.44 2.88 -11.93
N LYS A 121 1.93 3.21 -13.11
CA LYS A 121 2.40 4.37 -13.89
C LYS A 121 2.10 5.68 -13.16
N PHE A 122 0.91 5.82 -12.60
CA PHE A 122 0.55 7.00 -11.80
C PHE A 122 1.45 7.15 -10.55
N ARG A 123 1.75 6.03 -9.87
CA ARG A 123 2.69 6.01 -8.72
C ARG A 123 4.10 6.43 -9.15
N ASP A 124 4.58 5.98 -10.30
CA ASP A 124 5.89 6.37 -10.84
C ASP A 124 5.97 7.89 -11.08
N GLU A 125 4.91 8.49 -11.61
CA GLU A 125 4.80 9.95 -11.77
C GLU A 125 4.79 10.67 -10.42
N ALA A 126 4.05 10.17 -9.43
CA ALA A 126 4.00 10.75 -8.09
C ALA A 126 5.37 10.68 -7.40
N TYR A 127 6.07 9.55 -7.46
CA TYR A 127 7.43 9.42 -6.93
C TYR A 127 8.42 10.34 -7.66
N THR A 128 8.32 10.46 -8.98
CA THR A 128 9.13 11.39 -9.77
C THR A 128 8.92 12.84 -9.31
N LYS A 129 7.66 13.28 -9.18
CA LYS A 129 7.32 14.62 -8.71
C LYS A 129 7.86 14.87 -7.30
N ALA A 130 7.67 13.92 -6.38
CA ALA A 130 8.14 14.04 -5.01
C ALA A 130 9.67 14.15 -4.93
N TYR A 131 10.42 13.36 -5.73
CA TYR A 131 11.87 13.47 -5.79
C TYR A 131 12.33 14.83 -6.31
N LEU A 132 11.76 15.27 -7.44
CA LEU A 132 12.13 16.55 -8.07
C LEU A 132 11.82 17.73 -7.15
N LEU A 133 10.71 17.71 -6.45
CA LEU A 133 10.36 18.72 -5.45
C LEU A 133 11.37 18.71 -4.29
N GLY A 134 11.71 17.54 -3.75
CA GLY A 134 12.72 17.40 -2.72
C GLY A 134 14.11 17.88 -3.17
N ALA A 135 14.48 17.63 -4.42
CA ALA A 135 15.74 18.15 -4.99
C ALA A 135 15.71 19.67 -5.12
N ALA A 136 14.59 20.26 -5.58
CA ALA A 136 14.42 21.70 -5.66
C ALA A 136 14.45 22.39 -4.28
N CYS A 137 13.97 21.72 -3.24
CA CYS A 137 14.02 22.19 -1.84
C CYS A 137 15.34 21.87 -1.12
N GLY A 138 16.34 21.26 -1.80
CA GLY A 138 17.64 20.95 -1.21
C GLY A 138 17.64 19.73 -0.26
N VAL A 139 16.60 18.89 -0.30
CA VAL A 139 16.51 17.63 0.46
C VAL A 139 17.31 16.53 -0.22
N PHE A 140 17.12 16.35 -1.52
CA PHE A 140 17.78 15.35 -2.34
C PHE A 140 18.84 15.93 -3.28
N LYS A 141 19.81 15.12 -3.63
CA LYS A 141 20.80 15.45 -4.67
C LYS A 141 20.11 15.51 -6.04
N PRO A 142 20.49 16.41 -6.95
CA PRO A 142 20.03 16.36 -8.33
C PRO A 142 20.47 15.04 -8.99
N LEU A 143 19.56 14.40 -9.70
CA LEU A 143 19.83 13.17 -10.47
C LEU A 143 19.66 13.44 -11.98
N LYS A 144 20.44 12.72 -12.79
CA LYS A 144 20.19 12.62 -14.23
C LYS A 144 18.93 11.81 -14.48
N LYS A 145 18.35 11.93 -15.67
CA LYS A 145 17.09 11.28 -16.03
C LYS A 145 17.12 9.76 -15.82
N GLU A 146 18.20 9.11 -16.20
CA GLU A 146 18.38 7.66 -16.06
C GLU A 146 18.52 7.23 -14.60
N GLU A 147 19.21 7.99 -13.78
CA GLU A 147 19.36 7.76 -12.34
C GLU A 147 18.01 7.93 -11.61
N LEU A 148 17.24 8.97 -11.98
CA LEU A 148 15.91 9.20 -11.43
C LEU A 148 14.95 8.06 -11.79
N LYS A 149 15.02 7.55 -13.02
CA LYS A 149 14.25 6.37 -13.43
C LYS A 149 14.57 5.15 -12.54
N ILE A 150 15.84 4.86 -12.33
CA ILE A 150 16.29 3.76 -11.47
C ILE A 150 15.80 3.98 -10.02
N TRP A 151 15.88 5.22 -9.53
CA TRP A 151 15.39 5.56 -8.19
C TRP A 151 13.88 5.28 -8.04
N VAL A 152 13.06 5.69 -9.02
CA VAL A 152 11.62 5.45 -9.05
C VAL A 152 11.29 3.95 -9.11
N GLU A 153 11.98 3.21 -9.97
CA GLU A 153 11.80 1.75 -10.05
C GLU A 153 12.19 1.05 -8.74
N THR A 154 13.25 1.52 -8.07
CA THR A 154 13.72 0.95 -6.81
C THR A 154 12.73 1.23 -5.67
N ILE A 155 12.23 2.46 -5.49
CA ILE A 155 11.25 2.76 -4.43
C ILE A 155 9.96 1.99 -4.63
N ARG A 156 9.51 1.81 -5.88
CA ARG A 156 8.35 0.99 -6.21
C ARG A 156 8.58 -0.47 -5.84
N LEU A 157 9.72 -1.04 -6.23
CA LEU A 157 10.07 -2.43 -5.91
C LEU A 157 10.11 -2.66 -4.38
N LEU A 158 10.71 -1.74 -3.64
CA LEU A 158 10.74 -1.79 -2.18
C LEU A 158 9.32 -1.71 -1.59
N GLY A 159 8.48 -0.81 -2.11
CA GLY A 159 7.09 -0.63 -1.67
C GLY A 159 6.18 -1.81 -2.00
N ASP A 160 6.41 -2.51 -3.10
CA ASP A 160 5.58 -3.64 -3.52
C ASP A 160 5.99 -4.97 -2.83
N SER A 161 7.22 -5.09 -2.31
CA SER A 161 7.76 -6.37 -1.85
C SER A 161 7.96 -6.52 -0.34
N TRP A 162 7.93 -5.46 0.44
CA TRP A 162 8.36 -5.47 1.84
C TRP A 162 7.53 -6.39 2.76
N ILE A 163 6.21 -6.43 2.61
CA ILE A 163 5.34 -7.31 3.40
C ILE A 163 5.61 -8.78 3.04
N THR A 164 5.67 -9.08 1.74
CA THR A 164 5.94 -10.43 1.24
C THR A 164 7.33 -10.91 1.67
N HIS A 165 8.33 -10.01 1.65
CA HIS A 165 9.67 -10.30 2.13
C HIS A 165 9.65 -10.65 3.63
N ALA A 166 9.09 -9.81 4.47
CA ALA A 166 8.98 -10.04 5.90
C ALA A 166 8.29 -11.37 6.22
N HIS A 167 7.14 -11.61 5.57
CA HIS A 167 6.36 -12.83 5.77
C HIS A 167 7.14 -14.10 5.40
N ARG A 168 7.90 -14.11 4.29
CA ARG A 168 8.75 -15.25 3.88
C ARG A 168 9.83 -15.61 4.90
N TYR A 169 10.31 -14.64 5.68
CA TYR A 169 11.30 -14.85 6.74
C TYR A 169 10.67 -15.01 8.14
N GLY A 170 9.36 -15.21 8.22
CA GLY A 170 8.64 -15.44 9.47
C GLY A 170 8.49 -14.20 10.34
N ILE A 171 8.70 -13.00 9.80
CA ILE A 171 8.50 -11.73 10.49
C ILE A 171 7.05 -11.32 10.28
N THR A 172 6.20 -11.54 11.29
CA THR A 172 4.74 -11.32 11.19
C THR A 172 4.23 -10.22 12.14
N GLU A 173 5.00 -9.92 13.17
CA GLU A 173 4.72 -8.82 14.11
C GLU A 173 4.77 -7.48 13.36
N LYS A 174 3.68 -6.70 13.39
CA LYS A 174 3.56 -5.43 12.64
C LYS A 174 4.74 -4.49 12.91
N ALA A 175 5.10 -4.29 14.17
CA ALA A 175 6.19 -3.40 14.54
C ALA A 175 7.52 -3.84 13.90
N ALA A 176 7.84 -5.13 13.98
CA ALA A 176 9.07 -5.69 13.40
C ALA A 176 9.08 -5.62 11.87
N VAL A 177 7.93 -5.83 11.20
CA VAL A 177 7.79 -5.70 9.75
C VAL A 177 8.10 -4.27 9.31
N PHE A 178 7.56 -3.27 10.02
CA PHE A 178 7.78 -1.86 9.73
C PHE A 178 9.23 -1.44 10.01
N GLU A 179 9.76 -1.80 11.18
CA GLU A 179 11.13 -1.45 11.59
C GLU A 179 12.16 -1.98 10.60
N ASN A 180 12.06 -3.25 10.21
CA ASN A 180 12.95 -3.83 9.22
C ASN A 180 12.90 -3.11 7.88
N HIS A 181 11.69 -2.86 7.37
CA HIS A 181 11.55 -2.20 6.07
C HIS A 181 12.06 -0.77 6.12
N LEU A 182 11.67 0.01 7.13
CA LEU A 182 12.13 1.39 7.30
C LEU A 182 13.64 1.48 7.46
N GLY A 183 14.27 0.54 8.16
CA GLY A 183 15.72 0.47 8.28
C GLY A 183 16.42 0.28 6.92
N TYR A 184 15.96 -0.65 6.09
CA TYR A 184 16.48 -0.86 4.74
C TYR A 184 16.20 0.33 3.82
N PHE A 185 14.99 0.85 3.87
CA PHE A 185 14.56 1.98 3.07
C PHE A 185 15.36 3.25 3.40
N GLU A 186 15.51 3.59 4.67
CA GLU A 186 16.30 4.75 5.10
C GLU A 186 17.77 4.59 4.73
N HIS A 187 18.36 3.41 4.94
CA HIS A 187 19.76 3.15 4.55
C HIS A 187 19.96 3.37 3.05
N TRP A 188 19.06 2.86 2.21
CA TRP A 188 19.10 3.08 0.78
C TRP A 188 18.92 4.56 0.41
N LEU A 189 17.94 5.23 1.01
CA LEU A 189 17.57 6.61 0.72
C LEU A 189 18.68 7.62 1.10
N ARG A 190 19.48 7.32 2.14
CA ARG A 190 20.62 8.16 2.59
C ARG A 190 21.63 8.46 1.49
N ASN A 191 21.76 7.61 0.47
CA ASN A 191 22.67 7.82 -0.65
C ASN A 191 22.24 9.02 -1.54
N TYR A 192 20.98 9.40 -1.45
CA TYR A 192 20.38 10.47 -2.25
C TYR A 192 20.20 11.78 -1.50
N TYR A 193 20.45 11.82 -0.19
CA TYR A 193 20.33 13.04 0.61
C TYR A 193 21.46 14.04 0.32
N MET A 194 21.10 15.33 0.39
CA MET A 194 22.09 16.39 0.53
C MET A 194 22.83 16.28 1.89
N GLU A 195 24.03 16.81 1.99
CA GLU A 195 24.79 16.76 3.25
C GLU A 195 24.09 17.55 4.39
N THR A 196 23.37 18.60 4.05
CA THR A 196 22.53 19.36 4.99
C THR A 196 21.42 18.49 5.59
N THR A 197 20.75 17.69 4.76
CA THR A 197 19.70 16.73 5.20
C THR A 197 20.29 15.64 6.09
N LYS A 198 21.46 15.10 5.75
CA LYS A 198 22.14 14.11 6.60
C LYS A 198 22.51 14.68 7.96
N ALA A 199 22.99 15.93 8.01
CA ALA A 199 23.33 16.61 9.25
C ALA A 199 22.08 16.88 10.13
N GLU A 200 20.94 17.15 9.53
CA GLU A 200 19.66 17.32 10.23
C GLU A 200 19.18 16.01 10.88
N LEU A 201 19.21 14.90 10.12
CA LEU A 201 18.79 13.59 10.61
C LEU A 201 19.68 13.05 11.74
N ASN A 202 20.98 13.35 11.72
CA ASN A 202 21.93 12.89 12.74
C ASN A 202 21.85 13.67 14.08
N LYS A 203 21.08 14.75 14.15
CA LYS A 203 20.86 15.54 15.38
C LYS A 203 19.74 15.00 16.29
N ARG A 204 19.02 13.99 15.83
CA ARG A 204 17.93 13.31 16.57
C ARG A 204 18.32 11.87 16.89
#